data_4013354dcc252b2ce38402c46f5f600e
#
_entry.id   4013354dcc252b2ce38402c46f5f600e
#
_cell.length_a   1.000
_cell.length_b   1.000
_cell.length_c   1.000
_cell.angle_alpha   90.00
_cell.angle_beta   90.00
_cell.angle_gamma   90.00
#
_symmetry.space_group_name_H-M   'P 1'
#
loop_
_entity.id
_entity.type
_entity.pdbx_description
1 polymer ?
#
loop_
_entity_poly.entity_id
_entity_poly.type
_entity_poly.pdbx_seq_one_letter_code
_entity_poly.pdbx_strand_id
1 'polypeptide(L)'
;MVEATEMSGGASRVPEGGGAAPPVGAHVSTMGWLSFFTMFVIGTDTFLVAPLLPLLQRELAVPLSRAGWLVSAYALGYALFALVAGPVSDRHDRRRVILSGLAAFAVFTCACGLAWSFWSMVAARFLAGVSAAFVSSQIWASIPMTVPRTSIIKVMGYATAGLAVAQVAGVPIGSYLSVRGWQLPFFVVAAVSVVLWGLLCAAFPQVRPVGEPVDVVGSYRRVLGSRVLRWSLLAYLAFQTGNYASFSFIGSWLAKDFGASQTIIGKAMMMIGLGTALGSLLGSRLVARIGERRSLWTGILVQGAFYLLAAAMPLVVTTMWGAVVAFAAALVVAGFLLPVLMGQLQAHAGQARGTVSSLSNTAMYLGATIAGAIGGGLLTRVPGFWGPGLMTALAFLLAVALYRIAGALASE
;
A
#
# COMPACT_ATOMS: atom_id res chain seq x y z
N MET A 1 12.36 77.74 -0.59
CA MET A 1 13.08 77.93 0.67
C MET A 1 12.47 76.99 1.69
N VAL A 2 13.04 75.83 1.86
CA VAL A 2 13.07 75.00 3.07
C VAL A 2 13.95 73.78 2.75
N GLU A 3 14.86 73.53 3.62
CA GLU A 3 16.06 72.74 3.56
C GLU A 3 15.83 71.21 3.39
N ALA A 4 16.73 70.66 2.61
CA ALA A 4 16.99 69.18 2.59
C ALA A 4 17.90 68.85 3.79
N THR A 5 17.49 67.94 4.62
CA THR A 5 18.34 67.33 5.65
C THR A 5 18.68 65.87 5.19
N GLU A 6 19.94 65.69 4.81
CA GLU A 6 20.57 64.39 4.62
C GLU A 6 20.70 63.70 5.96
N MET A 7 20.16 62.44 6.01
CA MET A 7 20.51 61.50 7.07
C MET A 7 21.24 60.30 6.48
N SER A 8 22.54 60.29 6.69
CA SER A 8 23.46 59.18 6.53
C SER A 8 23.00 57.96 7.35
N GLY A 9 22.56 56.89 6.72
CA GLY A 9 22.19 55.64 7.35
C GLY A 9 23.25 54.57 7.13
N GLY A 10 23.86 54.14 8.21
CA GLY A 10 24.89 53.11 8.24
C GLY A 10 24.46 51.78 7.63
N ALA A 11 25.23 51.29 6.69
CA ALA A 11 25.12 49.96 6.13
C ALA A 11 25.53 48.93 7.19
N SER A 12 24.57 48.26 7.81
CA SER A 12 24.79 47.06 8.60
C SER A 12 25.16 45.92 7.68
N ARG A 13 26.42 45.50 7.70
CA ARG A 13 26.91 44.28 7.04
C ARG A 13 26.18 43.08 7.64
N VAL A 14 25.34 42.38 6.82
CA VAL A 14 24.82 41.06 7.09
C VAL A 14 26.00 40.08 6.98
N PRO A 15 26.21 39.18 7.95
CA PRO A 15 27.28 38.20 7.84
C PRO A 15 26.95 37.21 6.74
N GLU A 16 27.76 37.15 5.71
CA GLU A 16 27.79 36.09 4.71
C GLU A 16 28.34 34.81 5.36
N GLY A 17 27.45 34.04 6.00
CA GLY A 17 27.66 32.66 6.43
C GLY A 17 26.79 31.75 5.57
N GLY A 18 27.06 31.70 4.26
CA GLY A 18 26.22 30.99 3.33
C GLY A 18 26.82 29.67 2.89
N GLY A 19 26.31 28.61 3.46
CA GLY A 19 26.19 27.38 2.68
C GLY A 19 25.07 27.60 1.66
N ALA A 20 25.38 27.64 0.37
CA ALA A 20 24.40 27.82 -0.70
C ALA A 20 23.30 26.76 -0.56
N ALA A 21 22.05 27.20 -0.38
CA ALA A 21 20.91 26.30 -0.40
C ALA A 21 20.93 25.53 -1.74
N PRO A 22 20.76 24.20 -1.74
CA PRO A 22 20.80 23.42 -2.97
C PRO A 22 19.72 23.95 -3.94
N PRO A 23 19.99 23.95 -5.25
CA PRO A 23 19.05 24.44 -6.23
C PRO A 23 17.72 23.69 -6.10
N VAL A 24 16.60 24.41 -6.14
CA VAL A 24 15.23 23.89 -5.92
C VAL A 24 14.96 22.59 -6.68
N GLY A 25 15.50 22.44 -7.90
CA GLY A 25 15.37 21.23 -8.72
C GLY A 25 16.07 19.99 -8.12
N ALA A 26 17.24 20.17 -7.49
CA ALA A 26 17.96 19.06 -6.84
C ALA A 26 17.21 18.55 -5.60
N HIS A 27 16.61 19.47 -4.83
CA HIS A 27 15.80 19.11 -3.66
C HIS A 27 14.54 18.31 -4.05
N VAL A 28 13.83 18.71 -5.11
CA VAL A 28 12.66 17.98 -5.64
C VAL A 28 13.02 16.56 -6.09
N SER A 29 14.16 16.40 -6.79
CA SER A 29 14.63 15.09 -7.24
C SER A 29 14.98 14.19 -6.05
N THR A 30 15.70 14.71 -5.06
CA THR A 30 16.07 13.98 -3.84
C THR A 30 14.83 13.50 -3.09
N MET A 31 13.84 14.38 -2.86
CA MET A 31 12.58 14.00 -2.23
C MET A 31 11.82 12.94 -3.04
N GLY A 32 11.84 13.05 -4.37
CA GLY A 32 11.24 12.06 -5.26
C GLY A 32 11.85 10.67 -5.05
N TRP A 33 13.18 10.56 -5.12
CA TRP A 33 13.87 9.29 -4.96
C TRP A 33 13.78 8.72 -3.55
N LEU A 34 13.87 9.54 -2.51
CA LEU A 34 13.67 9.10 -1.12
C LEU A 34 12.26 8.53 -0.93
N SER A 35 11.24 9.20 -1.45
CA SER A 35 9.86 8.71 -1.42
C SER A 35 9.70 7.42 -2.20
N PHE A 36 10.30 7.32 -3.40
CA PHE A 36 10.30 6.11 -4.23
C PHE A 36 10.88 4.92 -3.48
N PHE A 37 12.11 5.03 -2.98
CA PHE A 37 12.77 3.92 -2.31
C PHE A 37 12.09 3.54 -0.99
N THR A 38 11.55 4.50 -0.26
CA THR A 38 10.78 4.21 0.97
C THR A 38 9.53 3.40 0.63
N MET A 39 8.76 3.82 -0.37
CA MET A 39 7.57 3.10 -0.80
C MET A 39 7.89 1.76 -1.45
N PHE A 40 9.02 1.66 -2.16
CA PHE A 40 9.51 0.40 -2.72
C PHE A 40 9.82 -0.63 -1.62
N VAL A 41 10.54 -0.24 -0.57
CA VAL A 41 10.91 -1.14 0.53
C VAL A 41 9.67 -1.58 1.31
N ILE A 42 8.82 -0.64 1.71
CA ILE A 42 7.56 -0.93 2.43
C ILE A 42 6.63 -1.80 1.58
N GLY A 43 6.48 -1.46 0.29
CA GLY A 43 5.65 -2.24 -0.65
C GLY A 43 6.19 -3.65 -0.88
N THR A 44 7.51 -3.80 -1.00
CA THR A 44 8.14 -5.12 -1.14
C THR A 44 7.81 -6.00 0.05
N ASP A 45 8.01 -5.53 1.28
CA ASP A 45 7.70 -6.31 2.49
C ASP A 45 6.19 -6.62 2.61
N THR A 46 5.35 -5.66 2.26
CA THR A 46 3.88 -5.82 2.30
C THR A 46 3.40 -6.98 1.43
N PHE A 47 3.95 -7.11 0.23
CA PHE A 47 3.49 -8.09 -0.76
C PHE A 47 4.33 -9.38 -0.80
N LEU A 48 5.51 -9.38 -0.18
CA LEU A 48 6.48 -10.47 -0.21
C LEU A 48 5.94 -11.78 0.39
N VAL A 49 5.18 -11.70 1.48
CA VAL A 49 4.75 -12.90 2.21
C VAL A 49 3.74 -13.73 1.43
N ALA A 50 2.91 -13.13 0.57
CA ALA A 50 1.93 -13.86 -0.24
C ALA A 50 2.55 -14.99 -1.10
N PRO A 51 3.58 -14.76 -1.92
CA PRO A 51 4.26 -15.84 -2.66
C PRO A 51 5.10 -16.75 -1.77
N LEU A 52 5.55 -16.28 -0.60
CA LEU A 52 6.34 -17.08 0.34
C LEU A 52 5.48 -17.98 1.25
N LEU A 53 4.17 -17.80 1.30
CA LEU A 53 3.27 -18.56 2.17
C LEU A 53 3.46 -20.09 2.08
N PRO A 54 3.56 -20.74 0.88
CA PRO A 54 3.75 -22.17 0.81
C PRO A 54 5.10 -22.63 1.40
N LEU A 55 6.13 -21.80 1.29
CA LEU A 55 7.44 -22.08 1.87
C LEU A 55 7.41 -21.89 3.40
N LEU A 56 6.89 -20.77 3.88
CA LEU A 56 6.76 -20.47 5.31
C LEU A 56 5.85 -21.48 6.04
N GLN A 57 4.82 -21.98 5.37
CA GLN A 57 3.95 -23.03 5.88
C GLN A 57 4.76 -24.32 6.19
N ARG A 58 5.65 -24.73 5.29
CA ARG A 58 6.50 -25.92 5.48
C ARG A 58 7.55 -25.70 6.56
N GLU A 59 8.26 -24.58 6.51
CA GLU A 59 9.35 -24.25 7.41
C GLU A 59 8.88 -24.05 8.87
N LEU A 60 7.71 -23.43 9.05
CA LEU A 60 7.13 -23.19 10.39
C LEU A 60 6.20 -24.31 10.83
N ALA A 61 6.07 -25.40 10.05
CA ALA A 61 5.25 -26.57 10.32
C ALA A 61 3.80 -26.24 10.70
N VAL A 62 3.16 -25.32 9.97
CA VAL A 62 1.78 -24.87 10.24
C VAL A 62 0.83 -25.25 9.10
N PRO A 63 -0.43 -25.57 9.40
CA PRO A 63 -1.42 -25.84 8.36
C PRO A 63 -1.71 -24.55 7.56
N LEU A 64 -2.02 -24.70 6.26
CA LEU A 64 -2.32 -23.60 5.35
C LEU A 64 -3.45 -22.70 5.86
N SER A 65 -4.41 -23.28 6.58
CA SER A 65 -5.51 -22.53 7.22
C SER A 65 -5.03 -21.49 8.24
N ARG A 66 -3.86 -21.70 8.86
CA ARG A 66 -3.25 -20.76 9.81
C ARG A 66 -2.18 -19.86 9.15
N ALA A 67 -1.55 -20.32 8.06
CA ALA A 67 -0.49 -19.57 7.40
C ALA A 67 -0.93 -18.17 6.93
N GLY A 68 -2.20 -17.98 6.59
CA GLY A 68 -2.78 -16.68 6.24
C GLY A 68 -2.63 -15.61 7.32
N TRP A 69 -2.48 -16.00 8.60
CA TRP A 69 -2.21 -15.05 9.67
C TRP A 69 -0.86 -14.33 9.55
N LEU A 70 0.10 -14.87 8.79
CA LEU A 70 1.37 -14.20 8.51
C LEU A 70 1.18 -12.95 7.65
N VAL A 71 0.19 -12.94 6.76
CA VAL A 71 -0.23 -11.76 6.00
C VAL A 71 -1.13 -10.87 6.87
N SER A 72 -2.11 -11.48 7.56
CA SER A 72 -3.08 -10.75 8.38
C SER A 72 -2.45 -9.98 9.52
N ALA A 73 -1.44 -10.52 10.17
CA ALA A 73 -0.78 -9.86 11.31
C ALA A 73 -0.15 -8.53 10.92
N TYR A 74 0.58 -8.50 9.80
CA TYR A 74 1.14 -7.26 9.27
C TYR A 74 0.03 -6.26 8.91
N ALA A 75 -0.98 -6.72 8.19
CA ALA A 75 -2.09 -5.89 7.78
C ALA A 75 -2.87 -5.34 8.99
N LEU A 76 -3.07 -6.15 10.02
CA LEU A 76 -3.74 -5.72 11.26
C LEU A 76 -2.92 -4.64 11.99
N GLY A 77 -1.61 -4.86 12.15
CA GLY A 77 -0.71 -3.87 12.75
C GLY A 77 -0.76 -2.55 11.99
N TYR A 78 -0.69 -2.61 10.67
CA TYR A 78 -0.80 -1.42 9.83
C TYR A 78 -2.17 -0.75 9.96
N ALA A 79 -3.28 -1.50 9.88
CA ALA A 79 -4.64 -0.95 9.95
C ALA A 79 -4.90 -0.19 11.25
N LEU A 80 -4.55 -0.80 12.39
CA LEU A 80 -4.77 -0.20 13.70
C LEU A 80 -3.95 1.10 13.89
N PHE A 81 -2.69 1.06 13.48
CA PHE A 81 -1.78 2.18 13.72
C PHE A 81 -1.81 3.25 12.63
N ALA A 82 -2.34 2.99 11.44
CA ALA A 82 -2.64 4.02 10.45
C ALA A 82 -3.60 5.09 10.98
N LEU A 83 -4.54 4.71 11.88
CA LEU A 83 -5.44 5.65 12.54
C LEU A 83 -4.71 6.60 13.51
N VAL A 84 -3.62 6.13 14.12
CA VAL A 84 -2.88 6.88 15.14
C VAL A 84 -1.70 7.64 14.53
N ALA A 85 -1.16 7.16 13.42
CA ALA A 85 0.05 7.72 12.79
C ALA A 85 -0.12 9.18 12.36
N GLY A 86 -1.30 9.58 11.87
CA GLY A 86 -1.63 10.97 11.54
C GLY A 86 -1.55 11.88 12.78
N PRO A 87 -2.40 11.66 13.79
CA PRO A 87 -2.41 12.44 15.03
C PRO A 87 -1.06 12.54 15.75
N VAL A 88 -0.31 11.45 15.76
CA VAL A 88 1.04 11.44 16.37
C VAL A 88 1.99 12.37 15.61
N SER A 89 1.94 12.33 14.28
CA SER A 89 2.82 13.16 13.47
C SER A 89 2.46 14.65 13.45
N ASP A 90 1.19 14.96 13.66
CA ASP A 90 0.75 16.35 13.74
C ASP A 90 1.27 17.07 14.99
N ARG A 91 1.78 16.31 15.98
CA ARG A 91 2.40 16.82 17.21
C ARG A 91 3.92 16.74 17.23
N HIS A 92 4.54 16.01 16.31
CA HIS A 92 5.98 15.75 16.30
C HIS A 92 6.59 16.12 14.94
N ASP A 93 7.92 16.32 14.92
CA ASP A 93 8.66 16.46 13.66
C ASP A 93 8.50 15.17 12.82
N ARG A 94 7.88 15.30 11.63
CA ARG A 94 7.60 14.17 10.74
C ARG A 94 8.87 13.40 10.36
N ARG A 95 10.00 14.08 10.23
CA ARG A 95 11.30 13.43 10.01
C ARG A 95 11.62 12.45 11.13
N ARG A 96 11.45 12.84 12.39
CA ARG A 96 11.70 11.96 13.55
C ARG A 96 10.77 10.75 13.52
N VAL A 97 9.50 10.94 13.19
CA VAL A 97 8.52 9.84 13.09
C VAL A 97 8.89 8.87 11.96
N ILE A 98 9.31 9.37 10.78
CA ILE A 98 9.77 8.53 9.68
C ILE A 98 11.02 7.75 10.08
N LEU A 99 12.02 8.41 10.67
CA LEU A 99 13.28 7.76 11.03
C LEU A 99 13.10 6.70 12.12
N SER A 100 12.34 6.99 13.18
CA SER A 100 12.04 6.00 14.22
C SER A 100 11.19 4.84 13.68
N GLY A 101 10.20 5.13 12.84
CA GLY A 101 9.37 4.13 12.18
C GLY A 101 10.19 3.23 11.25
N LEU A 102 11.08 3.79 10.42
CA LEU A 102 11.90 2.99 9.49
C LEU A 102 12.97 2.17 10.23
N ALA A 103 13.57 2.69 11.31
CA ALA A 103 14.46 1.91 12.16
C ALA A 103 13.73 0.73 12.81
N ALA A 104 12.55 0.98 13.39
CA ALA A 104 11.70 -0.08 13.95
C ALA A 104 11.28 -1.10 12.87
N PHE A 105 10.92 -0.64 11.66
CA PHE A 105 10.60 -1.50 10.53
C PHE A 105 11.78 -2.42 10.16
N ALA A 106 12.99 -1.88 10.07
CA ALA A 106 14.19 -2.67 9.78
C ALA A 106 14.42 -3.75 10.85
N VAL A 107 14.28 -3.39 12.14
CA VAL A 107 14.43 -4.33 13.28
C VAL A 107 13.38 -5.44 13.21
N PHE A 108 12.10 -5.10 13.03
CA PHE A 108 11.03 -6.10 13.05
C PHE A 108 10.99 -6.94 11.77
N THR A 109 11.38 -6.39 10.61
CA THR A 109 11.57 -7.17 9.39
C THR A 109 12.75 -8.12 9.53
N CYS A 110 13.86 -7.72 10.16
CA CYS A 110 14.96 -8.61 10.51
C CYS A 110 14.48 -9.71 11.49
N ALA A 111 13.68 -9.37 12.49
CA ALA A 111 13.07 -10.33 13.42
C ALA A 111 12.18 -11.35 12.71
N CYS A 112 11.52 -10.99 11.59
CA CYS A 112 10.82 -11.96 10.76
C CYS A 112 11.77 -13.03 10.20
N GLY A 113 12.96 -12.65 9.75
CA GLY A 113 13.99 -13.58 9.28
C GLY A 113 14.60 -14.44 10.40
N LEU A 114 14.53 -13.99 11.66
CA LEU A 114 15.01 -14.71 12.84
C LEU A 114 13.90 -15.51 13.55
N ALA A 115 12.69 -15.57 12.98
CA ALA A 115 11.58 -16.23 13.64
C ALA A 115 11.83 -17.76 13.79
N TRP A 116 11.69 -18.25 15.02
CA TRP A 116 11.89 -19.65 15.37
C TRP A 116 10.57 -20.44 15.54
N SER A 117 9.45 -19.75 15.45
CA SER A 117 8.11 -20.32 15.56
C SER A 117 7.09 -19.49 14.79
N PHE A 118 5.93 -20.09 14.54
CA PHE A 118 4.81 -19.38 13.92
C PHE A 118 4.41 -18.11 14.69
N TRP A 119 4.32 -18.20 16.02
CA TRP A 119 3.89 -17.07 16.83
C TRP A 119 4.93 -15.94 16.92
N SER A 120 6.23 -16.28 16.93
CA SER A 120 7.28 -15.26 16.83
C SER A 120 7.25 -14.53 15.49
N MET A 121 6.98 -15.26 14.41
CA MET A 121 6.80 -14.67 13.09
C MET A 121 5.56 -13.77 13.03
N VAL A 122 4.41 -14.23 13.58
CA VAL A 122 3.17 -13.42 13.67
C VAL A 122 3.40 -12.12 14.43
N ALA A 123 4.07 -12.19 15.58
CA ALA A 123 4.40 -11.00 16.38
C ALA A 123 5.34 -10.03 15.63
N ALA A 124 6.39 -10.55 15.00
CA ALA A 124 7.33 -9.75 14.22
C ALA A 124 6.62 -9.09 13.03
N ARG A 125 5.76 -9.83 12.30
CA ARG A 125 4.93 -9.30 11.20
C ARG A 125 3.99 -8.19 11.67
N PHE A 126 3.33 -8.37 12.81
CA PHE A 126 2.45 -7.34 13.38
C PHE A 126 3.22 -6.05 13.66
N LEU A 127 4.38 -6.15 14.34
CA LEU A 127 5.21 -4.99 14.66
C LEU A 127 5.84 -4.33 13.43
N ALA A 128 6.21 -5.10 12.41
CA ALA A 128 6.64 -4.57 11.12
C ALA A 128 5.50 -3.77 10.44
N GLY A 129 4.26 -4.29 10.49
CA GLY A 129 3.08 -3.58 9.99
C GLY A 129 2.81 -2.27 10.73
N VAL A 130 2.90 -2.26 12.05
CA VAL A 130 2.82 -1.04 12.88
C VAL A 130 3.85 -0.02 12.41
N SER A 131 5.11 -0.43 12.27
CA SER A 131 6.21 0.44 11.86
C SER A 131 6.01 1.00 10.46
N ALA A 132 5.55 0.16 9.52
CA ALA A 132 5.24 0.56 8.14
C ALA A 132 4.12 1.62 8.06
N ALA A 133 3.10 1.53 8.94
CA ALA A 133 2.02 2.51 8.99
C ALA A 133 2.54 3.91 9.36
N PHE A 134 3.47 4.00 10.30
CA PHE A 134 4.10 5.29 10.64
C PHE A 134 4.95 5.83 9.49
N VAL A 135 5.75 5.01 8.83
CA VAL A 135 6.64 5.45 7.75
C VAL A 135 5.84 5.93 6.54
N SER A 136 4.97 5.07 6.00
CA SER A 136 4.30 5.36 4.72
C SER A 136 3.35 6.55 4.83
N SER A 137 2.56 6.65 5.90
CA SER A 137 1.64 7.78 6.10
C SER A 137 2.39 9.12 6.18
N GLN A 138 3.58 9.12 6.79
CA GLN A 138 4.38 10.34 6.90
C GLN A 138 5.07 10.73 5.60
N ILE A 139 5.51 9.80 4.77
CA ILE A 139 6.02 10.11 3.44
C ILE A 139 4.97 10.85 2.63
N TRP A 140 3.73 10.31 2.53
CA TRP A 140 2.64 10.97 1.81
C TRP A 140 2.31 12.36 2.35
N ALA A 141 2.26 12.50 3.68
CA ALA A 141 1.95 13.75 4.33
C ALA A 141 3.07 14.80 4.23
N SER A 142 4.33 14.38 4.11
CA SER A 142 5.49 15.29 4.03
C SER A 142 5.70 15.87 2.64
N ILE A 143 5.30 15.18 1.57
CA ILE A 143 5.51 15.64 0.19
C ILE A 143 4.97 17.05 -0.04
N PRO A 144 3.71 17.39 0.28
CA PRO A 144 3.18 18.73 0.04
C PRO A 144 3.86 19.83 0.88
N MET A 145 4.55 19.44 1.96
CA MET A 145 5.20 20.37 2.88
C MET A 145 6.68 20.62 2.55
N THR A 146 7.27 19.77 1.69
CA THR A 146 8.72 19.79 1.43
C THR A 146 9.06 20.20 0.01
N VAL A 147 8.10 20.24 -0.91
CA VAL A 147 8.34 20.60 -2.30
C VAL A 147 7.38 21.69 -2.78
N PRO A 148 7.76 22.50 -3.79
CA PRO A 148 6.89 23.51 -4.39
C PRO A 148 5.58 22.90 -4.91
N ARG A 149 4.47 23.64 -4.87
CA ARG A 149 3.14 23.20 -5.31
C ARG A 149 3.14 22.57 -6.71
N THR A 150 3.93 23.13 -7.64
CA THR A 150 4.10 22.64 -9.01
C THR A 150 4.75 21.25 -9.11
N SER A 151 5.47 20.81 -8.08
CA SER A 151 6.22 19.56 -8.04
C SER A 151 5.55 18.46 -7.20
N ILE A 152 4.48 18.77 -6.47
CA ILE A 152 3.80 17.81 -5.58
C ILE A 152 3.36 16.56 -6.36
N ILE A 153 2.67 16.72 -7.49
CA ILE A 153 2.18 15.62 -8.31
C ILE A 153 3.34 14.76 -8.82
N LYS A 154 4.45 15.37 -9.21
CA LYS A 154 5.65 14.67 -9.66
C LYS A 154 6.23 13.79 -8.55
N VAL A 155 6.39 14.32 -7.34
CA VAL A 155 6.98 13.58 -6.20
C VAL A 155 6.03 12.50 -5.68
N MET A 156 4.72 12.75 -5.65
CA MET A 156 3.71 11.71 -5.38
C MET A 156 3.77 10.58 -6.43
N GLY A 157 4.03 10.92 -7.69
CA GLY A 157 4.26 9.95 -8.76
C GLY A 157 5.46 9.06 -8.48
N TYR A 158 6.57 9.57 -7.96
CA TYR A 158 7.71 8.75 -7.52
C TYR A 158 7.32 7.76 -6.40
N ALA A 159 6.60 8.22 -5.39
CA ALA A 159 6.15 7.34 -4.30
C ALA A 159 5.22 6.21 -4.81
N THR A 160 4.28 6.55 -5.68
CA THR A 160 3.39 5.56 -6.31
C THR A 160 4.17 4.57 -7.19
N ALA A 161 5.15 5.06 -7.97
CA ALA A 161 6.02 4.23 -8.78
C ALA A 161 6.83 3.26 -7.91
N GLY A 162 7.29 3.69 -6.73
CA GLY A 162 7.96 2.82 -5.76
C GLY A 162 7.11 1.60 -5.37
N LEU A 163 5.83 1.82 -5.06
CA LEU A 163 4.89 0.72 -4.76
C LEU A 163 4.66 -0.21 -5.96
N ALA A 164 4.52 0.36 -7.16
CA ALA A 164 4.32 -0.43 -8.38
C ALA A 164 5.56 -1.29 -8.70
N VAL A 165 6.77 -0.71 -8.60
CA VAL A 165 8.03 -1.43 -8.82
C VAL A 165 8.25 -2.49 -7.74
N ALA A 166 7.78 -2.26 -6.50
CA ALA A 166 7.81 -3.28 -5.46
C ALA A 166 7.04 -4.56 -5.86
N GLN A 167 5.87 -4.42 -6.47
CA GLN A 167 5.11 -5.58 -6.96
C GLN A 167 5.77 -6.25 -8.17
N VAL A 168 6.29 -5.47 -9.11
CA VAL A 168 6.84 -5.99 -10.38
C VAL A 168 8.24 -6.59 -10.20
N ALA A 169 9.07 -6.02 -9.34
CA ALA A 169 10.47 -6.40 -9.16
C ALA A 169 10.78 -6.88 -7.73
N GLY A 170 10.31 -6.16 -6.71
CA GLY A 170 10.62 -6.47 -5.31
C GLY A 170 10.13 -7.86 -4.90
N VAL A 171 8.88 -8.17 -5.21
CA VAL A 171 8.26 -9.48 -4.87
C VAL A 171 8.91 -10.65 -5.60
N PRO A 172 9.16 -10.60 -6.93
CA PRO A 172 9.89 -11.66 -7.63
C PRO A 172 11.33 -11.84 -7.14
N ILE A 173 12.05 -10.74 -6.89
CA ILE A 173 13.41 -10.79 -6.32
C ILE A 173 13.37 -11.52 -4.96
N GLY A 174 12.42 -11.17 -4.09
CA GLY A 174 12.24 -11.82 -2.81
C GLY A 174 11.92 -13.32 -2.95
N SER A 175 11.04 -13.68 -3.89
CA SER A 175 10.74 -15.09 -4.20
C SER A 175 11.98 -15.84 -4.70
N TYR A 176 12.83 -15.22 -5.51
CA TYR A 176 14.08 -15.81 -5.97
C TYR A 176 15.10 -15.99 -4.84
N LEU A 177 15.24 -14.97 -3.97
CA LEU A 177 16.15 -15.04 -2.81
C LEU A 177 15.73 -16.15 -1.85
N SER A 178 14.42 -16.38 -1.68
CA SER A 178 13.89 -17.40 -0.76
C SER A 178 14.26 -18.84 -1.15
N VAL A 179 14.70 -19.08 -2.39
CA VAL A 179 15.23 -20.39 -2.83
C VAL A 179 16.50 -20.76 -2.06
N ARG A 180 17.30 -19.76 -1.65
CA ARG A 180 18.52 -19.99 -0.83
C ARG A 180 18.25 -20.07 0.67
N GLY A 181 17.07 -19.67 1.09
CA GLY A 181 16.62 -19.68 2.48
C GLY A 181 15.47 -18.70 2.64
N TRP A 182 14.39 -19.14 3.27
CA TRP A 182 13.19 -18.33 3.46
C TRP A 182 13.44 -17.03 4.27
N GLN A 183 14.50 -17.02 5.06
CA GLN A 183 14.91 -15.88 5.88
C GLN A 183 15.55 -14.76 5.05
N LEU A 184 16.23 -15.13 3.95
CA LEU A 184 17.07 -14.21 3.18
C LEU A 184 16.34 -12.98 2.64
N PRO A 185 15.12 -13.09 2.09
CA PRO A 185 14.35 -11.92 1.68
C PRO A 185 14.13 -10.90 2.80
N PHE A 186 13.83 -11.36 4.02
CA PHE A 186 13.61 -10.47 5.17
C PHE A 186 14.91 -9.76 5.58
N PHE A 187 16.03 -10.46 5.60
CA PHE A 187 17.32 -9.84 5.89
C PHE A 187 17.74 -8.82 4.83
N VAL A 188 17.49 -9.10 3.55
CA VAL A 188 17.77 -8.15 2.47
C VAL A 188 16.89 -6.91 2.60
N VAL A 189 15.59 -7.05 2.83
CA VAL A 189 14.69 -5.91 3.05
C VAL A 189 15.12 -5.11 4.28
N ALA A 190 15.48 -5.77 5.37
CA ALA A 190 15.97 -5.11 6.59
C ALA A 190 17.27 -4.33 6.32
N ALA A 191 18.25 -4.94 5.62
CA ALA A 191 19.51 -4.29 5.28
C ALA A 191 19.30 -3.07 4.37
N VAL A 192 18.47 -3.18 3.34
CA VAL A 192 18.10 -2.06 2.47
C VAL A 192 17.38 -0.96 3.27
N SER A 193 16.53 -1.34 4.24
CA SER A 193 15.87 -0.38 5.15
C SER A 193 16.87 0.41 6.00
N VAL A 194 17.93 -0.24 6.49
CA VAL A 194 19.01 0.43 7.24
C VAL A 194 19.78 1.40 6.36
N VAL A 195 20.14 1.00 5.14
CA VAL A 195 20.80 1.91 4.18
C VAL A 195 19.91 3.11 3.88
N LEU A 196 18.63 2.86 3.61
CA LEU A 196 17.65 3.92 3.36
C LEU A 196 17.43 4.82 4.57
N TRP A 197 17.46 4.27 5.78
CA TRP A 197 17.42 5.04 7.02
C TRP A 197 18.59 6.02 7.10
N GLY A 198 19.82 5.58 6.79
CA GLY A 198 20.99 6.45 6.70
C GLY A 198 20.83 7.58 5.66
N LEU A 199 20.30 7.26 4.47
CA LEU A 199 20.02 8.26 3.44
C LEU A 199 18.96 9.28 3.88
N LEU A 200 17.91 8.84 4.56
CA LEU A 200 16.88 9.72 5.13
C LEU A 200 17.45 10.58 6.27
N CYS A 201 18.34 10.04 7.10
CA CYS A 201 19.06 10.82 8.09
C CYS A 201 19.89 11.93 7.46
N ALA A 202 20.52 11.69 6.33
CA ALA A 202 21.37 12.67 5.65
C ALA A 202 20.57 13.72 4.85
N ALA A 203 19.51 13.29 4.15
CA ALA A 203 18.92 14.10 3.09
C ALA A 203 17.43 14.48 3.31
N PHE A 204 16.72 13.85 4.26
CA PHE A 204 15.32 14.21 4.49
C PHE A 204 15.20 15.48 5.34
N PRO A 205 14.46 16.51 4.91
CA PRO A 205 14.36 17.77 5.63
C PRO A 205 13.59 17.64 6.95
N GLN A 206 13.84 18.55 7.88
CA GLN A 206 12.99 18.68 9.07
C GLN A 206 11.62 19.23 8.66
N VAL A 207 10.56 18.56 9.07
CA VAL A 207 9.17 18.93 8.77
C VAL A 207 8.43 19.11 10.08
N ARG A 208 8.51 20.34 10.61
CA ARG A 208 7.83 20.70 11.84
C ARG A 208 6.33 20.88 11.61
N PRO A 209 5.51 20.56 12.60
CA PRO A 209 4.08 20.86 12.53
C PRO A 209 3.83 22.35 12.30
N VAL A 210 2.91 22.68 11.40
CA VAL A 210 2.51 24.07 11.13
C VAL A 210 1.03 24.20 11.50
N GLY A 211 0.70 25.11 12.39
CA GLY A 211 -0.67 25.44 12.79
C GLY A 211 -1.11 24.81 14.12
N GLU A 212 -2.34 25.11 14.53
CA GLU A 212 -2.95 24.53 15.72
C GLU A 212 -3.23 23.05 15.55
N PRO A 213 -3.19 22.25 16.64
CA PRO A 213 -3.53 20.83 16.60
C PRO A 213 -4.93 20.63 16.03
N VAL A 214 -5.03 19.90 14.94
CA VAL A 214 -6.33 19.55 14.35
C VAL A 214 -7.13 18.74 15.37
N ASP A 215 -8.41 19.08 15.55
CA ASP A 215 -9.34 18.24 16.31
C ASP A 215 -9.54 16.92 15.56
N VAL A 216 -8.70 15.96 15.93
CA VAL A 216 -8.67 14.63 15.32
C VAL A 216 -9.95 13.89 15.55
N VAL A 217 -10.44 13.88 16.79
CA VAL A 217 -11.67 13.16 17.19
C VAL A 217 -12.87 13.73 16.45
N GLY A 218 -13.00 15.07 16.41
CA GLY A 218 -14.04 15.75 15.65
C GLY A 218 -13.96 15.48 14.14
N SER A 219 -12.75 15.35 13.59
CA SER A 219 -12.56 15.01 12.18
C SER A 219 -13.02 13.57 11.88
N TYR A 220 -12.66 12.60 12.71
CA TYR A 220 -13.17 11.22 12.58
C TYR A 220 -14.68 11.17 12.76
N ARG A 221 -15.23 11.86 13.76
CA ARG A 221 -16.68 11.91 14.01
C ARG A 221 -17.44 12.51 12.82
N ARG A 222 -16.91 13.56 12.19
CA ARG A 222 -17.51 14.17 10.98
C ARG A 222 -17.52 13.20 9.81
N VAL A 223 -16.40 12.53 9.53
CA VAL A 223 -16.29 11.58 8.41
C VAL A 223 -17.21 10.38 8.63
N LEU A 224 -17.19 9.77 9.81
CA LEU A 224 -18.02 8.62 10.15
C LEU A 224 -19.51 8.99 10.33
N GLY A 225 -19.82 10.24 10.63
CA GLY A 225 -21.18 10.79 10.66
C GLY A 225 -21.79 10.97 9.27
N SER A 226 -20.96 11.18 8.23
CA SER A 226 -21.42 11.26 6.85
C SER A 226 -21.88 9.89 6.34
N ARG A 227 -23.17 9.80 5.96
CA ARG A 227 -23.73 8.56 5.39
C ARG A 227 -22.97 8.10 4.15
N VAL A 228 -22.69 9.03 3.24
CA VAL A 228 -21.97 8.72 2.00
C VAL A 228 -20.57 8.17 2.27
N LEU A 229 -19.76 8.87 3.10
CA LEU A 229 -18.42 8.45 3.41
C LEU A 229 -18.36 7.12 4.17
N ARG A 230 -19.24 6.94 5.16
CA ARG A 230 -19.32 5.70 5.94
C ARG A 230 -19.60 4.48 5.06
N TRP A 231 -20.62 4.54 4.22
CA TRP A 231 -20.97 3.43 3.32
C TRP A 231 -19.93 3.23 2.22
N SER A 232 -19.32 4.31 1.70
CA SER A 232 -18.23 4.21 0.73
C SER A 232 -16.96 3.59 1.32
N LEU A 233 -16.62 3.88 2.59
CA LEU A 233 -15.50 3.25 3.29
C LEU A 233 -15.76 1.76 3.54
N LEU A 234 -16.99 1.38 3.91
CA LEU A 234 -17.38 -0.02 4.05
C LEU A 234 -17.36 -0.76 2.70
N ALA A 235 -17.80 -0.11 1.64
CA ALA A 235 -17.72 -0.63 0.28
C ALA A 235 -16.25 -0.84 -0.14
N TYR A 236 -15.39 0.12 0.15
CA TYR A 236 -13.95 0.02 -0.11
C TYR A 236 -13.29 -1.11 0.70
N LEU A 237 -13.67 -1.27 1.97
CA LEU A 237 -13.23 -2.39 2.81
C LEU A 237 -13.64 -3.73 2.17
N ALA A 238 -14.89 -3.89 1.77
CA ALA A 238 -15.38 -5.10 1.12
C ALA A 238 -14.62 -5.38 -0.20
N PHE A 239 -14.43 -4.36 -1.03
CA PHE A 239 -13.64 -4.46 -2.26
C PHE A 239 -12.21 -4.94 -2.00
N GLN A 240 -11.54 -4.34 -1.02
CA GLN A 240 -10.17 -4.72 -0.67
C GLN A 240 -10.10 -6.12 -0.03
N THR A 241 -11.11 -6.52 0.75
CA THR A 241 -11.22 -7.90 1.26
C THR A 241 -11.22 -8.90 0.10
N GLY A 242 -12.01 -8.65 -0.94
CA GLY A 242 -12.04 -9.48 -2.14
C GLY A 242 -10.69 -9.51 -2.86
N ASN A 243 -10.08 -8.36 -3.09
CA ASN A 243 -8.76 -8.27 -3.74
C ASN A 243 -7.70 -9.10 -3.02
N TYR A 244 -7.57 -8.90 -1.71
CA TYR A 244 -6.57 -9.61 -0.92
C TYR A 244 -6.91 -11.08 -0.71
N ALA A 245 -8.19 -11.50 -0.75
CA ALA A 245 -8.58 -12.91 -0.67
C ALA A 245 -8.00 -13.73 -1.83
N SER A 246 -8.01 -13.17 -3.03
CA SER A 246 -7.39 -13.82 -4.19
C SER A 246 -5.87 -13.61 -4.22
N PHE A 247 -5.37 -12.38 -4.03
CA PHE A 247 -3.95 -12.07 -4.16
C PHE A 247 -3.08 -12.81 -3.13
N SER A 248 -3.50 -12.93 -1.87
CA SER A 248 -2.68 -13.51 -0.80
C SER A 248 -2.45 -15.01 -0.96
N PHE A 249 -3.31 -15.72 -1.65
CA PHE A 249 -3.28 -17.19 -1.72
C PHE A 249 -2.94 -17.75 -3.10
N ILE A 250 -2.69 -16.89 -4.11
CA ILE A 250 -2.33 -17.38 -5.46
C ILE A 250 -1.04 -18.20 -5.42
N GLY A 251 -0.01 -17.78 -4.68
CA GLY A 251 1.23 -18.53 -4.54
C GLY A 251 1.02 -19.91 -3.93
N SER A 252 0.21 -19.99 -2.87
CA SER A 252 -0.15 -21.25 -2.21
C SER A 252 -0.96 -22.17 -3.10
N TRP A 253 -1.86 -21.62 -3.90
CA TRP A 253 -2.62 -22.37 -4.86
C TRP A 253 -1.76 -22.94 -6.00
N LEU A 254 -0.88 -22.11 -6.58
CA LEU A 254 0.04 -22.57 -7.64
C LEU A 254 0.98 -23.67 -7.13
N ALA A 255 1.46 -23.55 -5.89
CA ALA A 255 2.28 -24.59 -5.28
C ALA A 255 1.49 -25.88 -5.02
N LYS A 256 0.23 -25.78 -4.51
CA LYS A 256 -0.59 -26.92 -4.12
C LYS A 256 -1.10 -27.70 -5.32
N ASP A 257 -1.71 -27.03 -6.30
CA ASP A 257 -2.45 -27.68 -7.37
C ASP A 257 -1.59 -27.94 -8.63
N PHE A 258 -0.52 -27.14 -8.84
CA PHE A 258 0.37 -27.26 -10.01
C PHE A 258 1.81 -27.64 -9.67
N GLY A 259 2.13 -27.84 -8.38
CA GLY A 259 3.51 -28.14 -7.97
C GLY A 259 4.52 -27.05 -8.30
N ALA A 260 4.08 -25.78 -8.44
CA ALA A 260 4.90 -24.68 -8.87
C ALA A 260 6.06 -24.42 -7.88
N SER A 261 7.28 -24.36 -8.38
CA SER A 261 8.44 -23.99 -7.58
C SER A 261 8.39 -22.50 -7.20
N GLN A 262 9.16 -22.11 -6.18
CA GLN A 262 9.22 -20.73 -5.70
C GLN A 262 9.62 -19.75 -6.81
N THR A 263 10.54 -20.15 -7.70
CA THR A 263 10.94 -19.36 -8.88
C THR A 263 9.80 -19.15 -9.87
N ILE A 264 8.98 -20.17 -10.10
CA ILE A 264 7.81 -20.09 -10.98
C ILE A 264 6.75 -19.17 -10.38
N ILE A 265 6.49 -19.30 -9.06
CA ILE A 265 5.59 -18.40 -8.34
C ILE A 265 6.08 -16.95 -8.47
N GLY A 266 7.38 -16.69 -8.32
CA GLY A 266 7.96 -15.37 -8.52
C GLY A 266 7.70 -14.79 -9.93
N LYS A 267 7.84 -15.62 -10.99
CA LYS A 267 7.52 -15.20 -12.37
C LYS A 267 6.03 -14.89 -12.54
N ALA A 268 5.14 -15.71 -11.95
CA ALA A 268 3.71 -15.46 -11.97
C ALA A 268 3.37 -14.13 -11.27
N MET A 269 3.95 -13.86 -10.11
CA MET A 269 3.77 -12.61 -9.38
C MET A 269 4.27 -11.38 -10.16
N MET A 270 5.37 -11.52 -10.92
CA MET A 270 5.85 -10.47 -11.81
C MET A 270 4.82 -10.14 -12.90
N MET A 271 4.24 -11.15 -13.56
CA MET A 271 3.19 -10.94 -14.56
C MET A 271 1.96 -10.24 -13.96
N ILE A 272 1.55 -10.65 -12.78
CA ILE A 272 0.44 -10.08 -12.03
C ILE A 272 0.74 -8.61 -11.66
N GLY A 273 1.95 -8.32 -11.16
CA GLY A 273 2.40 -6.96 -10.87
C GLY A 273 2.43 -6.06 -12.11
N LEU A 274 2.92 -6.56 -13.25
CA LEU A 274 2.87 -5.87 -14.54
C LEU A 274 1.42 -5.55 -14.93
N GLY A 275 0.47 -6.47 -14.70
CA GLY A 275 -0.94 -6.21 -14.89
C GLY A 275 -1.41 -4.98 -14.12
N THR A 276 -1.12 -4.90 -12.82
CA THR A 276 -1.47 -3.74 -11.98
C THR A 276 -0.86 -2.44 -12.52
N ALA A 277 0.43 -2.48 -12.91
CA ALA A 277 1.13 -1.32 -13.44
C ALA A 277 0.51 -0.83 -14.77
N LEU A 278 0.21 -1.74 -15.69
CA LEU A 278 -0.47 -1.43 -16.95
C LEU A 278 -1.86 -0.83 -16.71
N GLY A 279 -2.62 -1.40 -15.78
CA GLY A 279 -3.93 -0.88 -15.40
C GLY A 279 -3.86 0.55 -14.86
N SER A 280 -2.88 0.82 -14.01
CA SER A 280 -2.65 2.17 -13.46
C SER A 280 -2.25 3.19 -14.53
N LEU A 281 -1.44 2.79 -15.51
CA LEU A 281 -1.02 3.65 -16.62
C LEU A 281 -2.16 3.95 -17.60
N LEU A 282 -3.01 2.98 -17.89
CA LEU A 282 -4.11 3.10 -18.84
C LEU A 282 -5.39 3.67 -18.20
N GLY A 283 -5.47 3.62 -16.87
CA GLY A 283 -6.68 3.90 -16.10
C GLY A 283 -7.27 5.29 -16.38
N SER A 284 -6.45 6.33 -16.35
CA SER A 284 -6.91 7.71 -16.60
C SER A 284 -7.55 7.90 -17.97
N ARG A 285 -6.99 7.27 -19.01
CA ARG A 285 -7.54 7.31 -20.37
C ARG A 285 -8.86 6.57 -20.49
N LEU A 286 -8.96 5.45 -19.78
CA LEU A 286 -10.17 4.62 -19.81
C LEU A 286 -11.31 5.29 -19.05
N VAL A 287 -11.04 5.88 -17.88
CA VAL A 287 -12.03 6.66 -17.11
C VAL A 287 -12.55 7.85 -17.92
N ALA A 288 -11.65 8.57 -18.60
CA ALA A 288 -12.04 9.70 -19.45
C ALA A 288 -13.01 9.30 -20.59
N ARG A 289 -12.91 8.06 -21.10
CA ARG A 289 -13.78 7.54 -22.17
C ARG A 289 -15.10 6.97 -21.67
N ILE A 290 -15.07 6.20 -20.59
CA ILE A 290 -16.21 5.43 -20.10
C ILE A 290 -17.04 6.23 -19.07
N GLY A 291 -16.41 7.21 -18.42
CA GLY A 291 -16.95 7.94 -17.28
C GLY A 291 -16.68 7.22 -15.95
N GLU A 292 -16.52 7.98 -14.88
CA GLU A 292 -16.11 7.48 -13.56
C GLU A 292 -17.10 6.47 -12.98
N ARG A 293 -18.38 6.78 -13.04
CA ARG A 293 -19.47 5.92 -12.53
C ARG A 293 -19.53 4.56 -13.22
N ARG A 294 -19.53 4.55 -14.56
CA ARG A 294 -19.55 3.31 -15.34
C ARG A 294 -18.28 2.50 -15.09
N SER A 295 -17.13 3.16 -15.06
CA SER A 295 -15.84 2.54 -14.78
C SER A 295 -15.83 1.79 -13.44
N LEU A 296 -16.45 2.37 -12.40
CA LEU A 296 -16.52 1.73 -11.09
C LEU A 296 -17.35 0.43 -11.14
N TRP A 297 -18.58 0.48 -11.63
CA TRP A 297 -19.47 -0.68 -11.68
C TRP A 297 -18.93 -1.79 -12.56
N THR A 298 -18.65 -1.43 -13.83
CA THR A 298 -18.15 -2.42 -14.79
C THR A 298 -16.80 -2.96 -14.36
N GLY A 299 -15.93 -2.11 -13.81
CA GLY A 299 -14.61 -2.53 -13.34
C GLY A 299 -14.69 -3.56 -12.21
N ILE A 300 -15.47 -3.32 -11.16
CA ILE A 300 -15.60 -4.30 -10.06
C ILE A 300 -16.16 -5.63 -10.57
N LEU A 301 -17.19 -5.62 -11.41
CA LEU A 301 -17.80 -6.83 -11.96
C LEU A 301 -16.83 -7.57 -12.90
N VAL A 302 -16.16 -6.86 -13.80
CA VAL A 302 -15.17 -7.43 -14.73
C VAL A 302 -13.98 -8.02 -13.97
N GLN A 303 -13.50 -7.34 -12.95
CA GLN A 303 -12.42 -7.87 -12.11
C GLN A 303 -12.86 -9.16 -11.39
N GLY A 304 -14.06 -9.18 -10.83
CA GLY A 304 -14.65 -10.38 -10.21
C GLY A 304 -14.78 -11.54 -11.20
N ALA A 305 -15.23 -11.24 -12.42
CA ALA A 305 -15.34 -12.25 -13.50
C ALA A 305 -13.96 -12.84 -13.86
N PHE A 306 -12.90 -12.01 -13.94
CA PHE A 306 -11.54 -12.52 -14.19
C PHE A 306 -11.01 -13.39 -13.05
N TYR A 307 -11.32 -13.10 -11.79
CA TYR A 307 -10.94 -13.97 -10.67
C TYR A 307 -11.69 -15.31 -10.70
N LEU A 308 -12.98 -15.30 -11.04
CA LEU A 308 -13.74 -16.55 -11.23
C LEU A 308 -13.24 -17.34 -12.46
N LEU A 309 -12.90 -16.64 -13.54
CA LEU A 309 -12.29 -17.25 -14.72
C LEU A 309 -10.96 -17.91 -14.35
N ALA A 310 -10.11 -17.25 -13.56
CA ALA A 310 -8.86 -17.84 -13.08
C ALA A 310 -9.08 -19.09 -12.25
N ALA A 311 -10.12 -19.11 -11.39
CA ALA A 311 -10.49 -20.28 -10.61
C ALA A 311 -11.03 -21.43 -11.49
N ALA A 312 -11.71 -21.11 -12.60
CA ALA A 312 -12.27 -22.08 -13.55
C ALA A 312 -11.25 -22.59 -14.58
N MET A 313 -10.16 -21.87 -14.83
CA MET A 313 -9.17 -22.21 -15.86
C MET A 313 -8.63 -23.64 -15.77
N PRO A 314 -8.32 -24.21 -14.58
CA PRO A 314 -7.84 -25.58 -14.47
C PRO A 314 -8.84 -26.65 -14.97
N LEU A 315 -10.12 -26.30 -15.11
CA LEU A 315 -11.15 -27.25 -15.67
C LEU A 315 -11.05 -27.34 -17.20
N VAL A 316 -10.48 -26.31 -17.86
CA VAL A 316 -10.45 -26.19 -19.32
C VAL A 316 -9.02 -26.34 -19.85
N VAL A 317 -8.05 -25.75 -19.14
CA VAL A 317 -6.65 -25.68 -19.55
C VAL A 317 -5.79 -26.29 -18.46
N THR A 318 -5.08 -27.36 -18.81
CA THR A 318 -4.21 -28.08 -17.87
C THR A 318 -2.97 -27.29 -17.43
N THR A 319 -2.69 -26.15 -18.06
CA THR A 319 -1.51 -25.33 -17.74
C THR A 319 -1.86 -24.22 -16.75
N MET A 320 -1.02 -24.03 -15.73
CA MET A 320 -1.17 -22.95 -14.75
C MET A 320 -1.11 -21.54 -15.37
N TRP A 321 -0.47 -21.38 -16.53
CA TRP A 321 -0.26 -20.06 -17.15
C TRP A 321 -1.57 -19.42 -17.62
N GLY A 322 -2.57 -20.22 -18.02
CA GLY A 322 -3.91 -19.70 -18.33
C GLY A 322 -4.55 -19.01 -17.13
N ALA A 323 -4.47 -19.62 -15.96
CA ALA A 323 -4.95 -19.01 -14.72
C ALA A 323 -4.15 -17.75 -14.33
N VAL A 324 -2.81 -17.78 -14.48
CA VAL A 324 -1.95 -16.61 -14.20
C VAL A 324 -2.29 -15.43 -15.11
N VAL A 325 -2.57 -15.68 -16.40
CA VAL A 325 -3.00 -14.62 -17.34
C VAL A 325 -4.35 -14.05 -16.93
N ALA A 326 -5.32 -14.87 -16.54
CA ALA A 326 -6.61 -14.39 -16.05
C ALA A 326 -6.46 -13.57 -14.77
N PHE A 327 -5.58 -13.98 -13.86
CA PHE A 327 -5.20 -13.19 -12.68
C PHE A 327 -4.55 -11.85 -13.06
N ALA A 328 -3.60 -11.86 -13.99
CA ALA A 328 -2.96 -10.62 -14.46
C ALA A 328 -4.00 -9.67 -15.07
N ALA A 329 -4.97 -10.19 -15.83
CA ALA A 329 -6.07 -9.39 -16.36
C ALA A 329 -6.96 -8.80 -15.25
N ALA A 330 -7.25 -9.57 -14.18
CA ALA A 330 -7.95 -9.04 -13.01
C ALA A 330 -7.17 -7.88 -12.37
N LEU A 331 -5.84 -7.98 -12.28
CA LEU A 331 -4.99 -6.94 -11.70
C LEU A 331 -4.80 -5.72 -12.62
N VAL A 332 -4.93 -5.87 -13.95
CA VAL A 332 -5.07 -4.72 -14.86
C VAL A 332 -6.30 -3.90 -14.47
N VAL A 333 -7.42 -4.57 -14.23
CA VAL A 333 -8.65 -3.89 -13.80
C VAL A 333 -8.48 -3.28 -12.40
N ALA A 334 -7.84 -3.97 -11.47
CA ALA A 334 -7.54 -3.43 -10.13
C ALA A 334 -6.69 -2.15 -10.20
N GLY A 335 -5.62 -2.15 -11.00
CA GLY A 335 -4.74 -0.99 -11.17
C GLY A 335 -5.48 0.24 -11.68
N PHE A 336 -6.45 0.05 -12.54
CA PHE A 336 -7.34 1.09 -13.04
C PHE A 336 -8.38 1.53 -12.00
N LEU A 337 -8.96 0.62 -11.22
CA LEU A 337 -10.02 0.91 -10.27
C LEU A 337 -9.54 1.66 -9.02
N LEU A 338 -8.35 1.37 -8.52
CA LEU A 338 -7.86 1.96 -7.27
C LEU A 338 -7.84 3.49 -7.27
N PRO A 339 -7.34 4.18 -8.31
CA PRO A 339 -7.44 5.65 -8.38
C PRO A 339 -8.88 6.16 -8.42
N VAL A 340 -9.79 5.45 -9.09
CA VAL A 340 -11.21 5.83 -9.18
C VAL A 340 -11.86 5.76 -7.80
N LEU A 341 -11.66 4.66 -7.08
CA LEU A 341 -12.19 4.45 -5.74
C LEU A 341 -11.66 5.50 -4.75
N MET A 342 -10.36 5.81 -4.83
CA MET A 342 -9.76 6.87 -4.01
C MET A 342 -10.26 8.25 -4.39
N GLY A 343 -10.39 8.53 -5.68
CA GLY A 343 -10.93 9.79 -6.19
C GLY A 343 -12.33 10.07 -5.63
N GLN A 344 -13.21 9.08 -5.66
CA GLN A 344 -14.56 9.18 -5.12
C GLN A 344 -14.59 9.42 -3.61
N LEU A 345 -13.78 8.70 -2.84
CA LEU A 345 -13.68 8.92 -1.39
C LEU A 345 -13.19 10.36 -1.10
N GLN A 346 -12.21 10.85 -1.86
CA GLN A 346 -11.65 12.18 -1.68
C GLN A 346 -12.59 13.30 -2.15
N ALA A 347 -13.42 13.06 -3.15
CA ALA A 347 -14.41 14.04 -3.62
C ALA A 347 -15.44 14.40 -2.53
N HIS A 348 -15.82 13.43 -1.69
CA HIS A 348 -16.74 13.64 -0.58
C HIS A 348 -16.07 14.05 0.74
N ALA A 349 -14.75 14.15 0.77
CA ALA A 349 -13.98 14.41 1.99
C ALA A 349 -14.03 15.87 2.47
N GLY A 350 -14.34 16.83 1.60
CA GLY A 350 -14.29 18.26 1.94
C GLY A 350 -12.93 18.66 2.52
N GLN A 351 -12.94 19.21 3.73
CA GLN A 351 -11.71 19.57 4.47
C GLN A 351 -11.05 18.38 5.19
N ALA A 352 -11.73 17.22 5.31
CA ALA A 352 -11.25 16.07 6.04
C ALA A 352 -10.45 15.06 5.20
N ARG A 353 -9.78 15.52 4.13
CA ARG A 353 -9.05 14.65 3.17
C ARG A 353 -8.02 13.75 3.84
N GLY A 354 -7.28 14.26 4.81
CA GLY A 354 -6.31 13.47 5.56
C GLY A 354 -6.95 12.35 6.37
N THR A 355 -8.08 12.64 7.04
CA THR A 355 -8.85 11.65 7.81
C THR A 355 -9.44 10.57 6.90
N VAL A 356 -9.97 10.96 5.73
CA VAL A 356 -10.49 10.01 4.73
C VAL A 356 -9.37 9.13 4.19
N SER A 357 -8.18 9.66 3.90
CA SER A 357 -7.01 8.86 3.50
C SER A 357 -6.60 7.86 4.57
N SER A 358 -6.55 8.28 5.84
CA SER A 358 -6.22 7.41 6.97
C SER A 358 -7.24 6.27 7.12
N LEU A 359 -8.53 6.58 7.08
CA LEU A 359 -9.61 5.59 7.14
C LEU A 359 -9.62 4.66 5.93
N SER A 360 -9.28 5.15 4.75
CA SER A 360 -9.16 4.33 3.53
C SER A 360 -8.01 3.33 3.65
N ASN A 361 -6.85 3.77 4.14
CA ASN A 361 -5.74 2.87 4.41
C ASN A 361 -6.11 1.82 5.47
N THR A 362 -6.76 2.25 6.55
CA THR A 362 -7.28 1.33 7.58
C THR A 362 -8.24 0.32 6.97
N ALA A 363 -9.21 0.75 6.16
CA ALA A 363 -10.16 -0.13 5.49
C ALA A 363 -9.45 -1.13 4.54
N MET A 364 -8.45 -0.68 3.79
CA MET A 364 -7.65 -1.53 2.89
C MET A 364 -6.92 -2.63 3.67
N TYR A 365 -6.18 -2.27 4.71
CA TYR A 365 -5.41 -3.25 5.47
C TYR A 365 -6.28 -4.11 6.38
N LEU A 366 -7.41 -3.60 6.88
CA LEU A 366 -8.41 -4.41 7.58
C LEU A 366 -9.04 -5.45 6.63
N GLY A 367 -9.30 -5.07 5.38
CA GLY A 367 -9.72 -6.00 4.32
C GLY A 367 -8.67 -7.09 4.08
N ALA A 368 -7.39 -6.74 4.01
CA ALA A 368 -6.29 -7.70 3.90
C ALA A 368 -6.20 -8.63 5.13
N THR A 369 -6.48 -8.11 6.33
CA THR A 369 -6.52 -8.90 7.57
C THR A 369 -7.63 -9.96 7.51
N ILE A 370 -8.85 -9.56 7.15
CA ILE A 370 -10.00 -10.46 7.01
C ILE A 370 -9.72 -11.53 5.94
N ALA A 371 -9.19 -11.10 4.80
CA ALA A 371 -8.85 -11.98 3.68
C ALA A 371 -7.82 -13.04 4.08
N GLY A 372 -6.74 -12.64 4.74
CA GLY A 372 -5.70 -13.57 5.18
C GLY A 372 -6.18 -14.54 6.26
N ALA A 373 -6.98 -14.06 7.22
CA ALA A 373 -7.50 -14.90 8.30
C ALA A 373 -8.47 -16.00 7.80
N ILE A 374 -9.29 -15.68 6.80
CA ILE A 374 -10.35 -16.58 6.30
C ILE A 374 -9.87 -17.39 5.08
N GLY A 375 -9.14 -16.77 4.17
CA GLY A 375 -8.83 -17.32 2.85
C GLY A 375 -8.01 -18.61 2.89
N GLY A 376 -7.10 -18.75 3.86
CA GLY A 376 -6.34 -19.99 4.06
C GLY A 376 -7.23 -21.20 4.38
N GLY A 377 -8.25 -20.98 5.22
CA GLY A 377 -9.25 -22.01 5.53
C GLY A 377 -10.12 -22.38 4.34
N LEU A 378 -10.46 -21.40 3.50
CA LEU A 378 -11.24 -21.64 2.27
C LEU A 378 -10.43 -22.41 1.23
N LEU A 379 -9.14 -22.10 1.05
CA LEU A 379 -8.29 -22.82 0.10
C LEU A 379 -8.03 -24.26 0.49
N THR A 380 -8.18 -24.63 1.77
CA THR A 380 -8.03 -26.02 2.23
C THR A 380 -9.33 -26.82 2.14
N ARG A 381 -10.48 -26.17 2.33
CA ARG A 381 -11.79 -26.84 2.37
C ARG A 381 -12.45 -26.96 1.00
N VAL A 382 -12.15 -26.05 0.07
CA VAL A 382 -12.76 -26.00 -1.26
C VAL A 382 -11.70 -26.37 -2.30
N PRO A 383 -11.99 -27.29 -3.24
CA PRO A 383 -11.05 -27.70 -4.29
C PRO A 383 -10.61 -26.53 -5.16
N GLY A 384 -9.37 -26.57 -5.65
CA GLY A 384 -8.82 -25.55 -6.55
C GLY A 384 -8.77 -24.18 -5.91
N PHE A 385 -9.05 -23.15 -6.69
CA PHE A 385 -9.09 -21.75 -6.23
C PHE A 385 -10.51 -21.22 -5.95
N TRP A 386 -11.52 -22.11 -5.97
CA TRP A 386 -12.92 -21.69 -5.83
C TRP A 386 -13.22 -21.05 -4.48
N GLY A 387 -12.58 -21.48 -3.38
CA GLY A 387 -12.80 -20.89 -2.06
C GLY A 387 -12.44 -19.39 -2.01
N PRO A 388 -11.19 -19.00 -2.27
CA PRO A 388 -10.79 -17.59 -2.37
C PRO A 388 -11.53 -16.83 -3.48
N GLY A 389 -11.78 -17.46 -4.64
CA GLY A 389 -12.49 -16.86 -5.77
C GLY A 389 -13.95 -16.49 -5.43
N LEU A 390 -14.68 -17.37 -4.76
CA LEU A 390 -16.06 -17.10 -4.31
C LEU A 390 -16.08 -16.02 -3.21
N MET A 391 -15.13 -16.06 -2.27
CA MET A 391 -15.00 -15.00 -1.27
C MET A 391 -14.79 -13.66 -1.95
N THR A 392 -13.94 -13.58 -2.98
CA THR A 392 -13.71 -12.36 -3.77
C THR A 392 -15.00 -11.91 -4.47
N ALA A 393 -15.71 -12.80 -5.14
CA ALA A 393 -16.95 -12.49 -5.84
C ALA A 393 -18.03 -11.95 -4.88
N LEU A 394 -18.23 -12.61 -3.74
CA LEU A 394 -19.18 -12.17 -2.72
C LEU A 394 -18.80 -10.80 -2.12
N ALA A 395 -17.52 -10.60 -1.84
CA ALA A 395 -17.01 -9.32 -1.32
C ALA A 395 -17.19 -8.19 -2.35
N PHE A 396 -17.01 -8.46 -3.64
CA PHE A 396 -17.23 -7.48 -4.71
C PHE A 396 -18.71 -7.17 -4.92
N LEU A 397 -19.60 -8.17 -4.85
CA LEU A 397 -21.05 -7.94 -4.88
C LEU A 397 -21.49 -7.10 -3.68
N LEU A 398 -20.96 -7.39 -2.50
CA LEU A 398 -21.20 -6.59 -1.30
C LEU A 398 -20.70 -5.15 -1.49
N ALA A 399 -19.50 -4.95 -2.03
CA ALA A 399 -18.95 -3.62 -2.32
C ALA A 399 -19.87 -2.84 -3.26
N VAL A 400 -20.35 -3.48 -4.34
CA VAL A 400 -21.30 -2.90 -5.28
C VAL A 400 -22.60 -2.50 -4.58
N ALA A 401 -23.16 -3.37 -3.75
CA ALA A 401 -24.39 -3.08 -2.99
C ALA A 401 -24.20 -1.89 -2.03
N LEU A 402 -23.07 -1.85 -1.31
CA LEU A 402 -22.76 -0.78 -0.37
C LEU A 402 -22.52 0.58 -1.07
N TYR A 403 -21.87 0.60 -2.26
CA TYR A 403 -21.75 1.82 -3.06
C TYR A 403 -23.12 2.34 -3.54
N ARG A 404 -24.07 1.43 -3.86
CA ARG A 404 -25.46 1.82 -4.17
C ARG A 404 -26.14 2.47 -2.98
N ILE A 405 -26.01 1.86 -1.78
CA ILE A 405 -26.60 2.40 -0.54
C ILE A 405 -25.96 3.75 -0.17
N ALA A 406 -24.68 3.93 -0.43
CA ALA A 406 -23.98 5.18 -0.20
C ALA A 406 -24.60 6.35 -0.97
N GLY A 407 -25.24 6.08 -2.10
CA GLY A 407 -25.68 7.13 -3.03
C GLY A 407 -24.51 7.89 -3.67
N ALA A 408 -23.29 7.43 -3.44
CA ALA A 408 -22.05 8.03 -4.00
C ALA A 408 -22.04 8.02 -5.54
N LEU A 409 -22.98 7.32 -6.12
CA LEU A 409 -23.16 7.09 -7.55
C LEU A 409 -24.57 7.53 -8.02
N ALA A 410 -25.36 8.18 -7.15
CA ALA A 410 -26.59 8.81 -7.56
C ALA A 410 -26.26 10.00 -8.47
N SER A 411 -26.98 10.11 -9.56
CA SER A 411 -26.85 11.07 -10.64
C SER A 411 -26.50 12.48 -10.21
N GLU A 412 -25.48 13.06 -10.83
CA GLU A 412 -25.61 14.47 -11.24
C GLU A 412 -26.68 14.59 -12.31
#